data_a36f07106bcdc3befd3f80f05355d61c
#
_entry.id   a36f07106bcdc3befd3f80f05355d61c
#
_cell.length_a   1.000
_cell.length_b   1.000
_cell.length_c   1.000
_cell.angle_alpha   90.00
_cell.angle_beta   90.00
_cell.angle_gamma   90.00
#
_symmetry.space_group_name_H-M   'P 1'
#
loop_
_entity.id
_entity.type
_entity.pdbx_description
1 polymer ?
#
loop_
_entity_poly.entity_id
_entity_poly.type
_entity_poly.pdbx_seq_one_letter_code
_entity_poly.pdbx_strand_id
1 'polypeptide(L)'
;LLSIGFTSGVWPKAAVNHILIKQISVIGVRAGEIGRRDPALGQACRDAVFELLCNGDIDPHIHKTYPLEDGVAAMTSLQSRAVIGKAVLTMNGYEGGSST
;
A
#
# COMPACT_ATOMS: atom_id res chain seq x y z
N LEU A 1 -14.78 -8.76 5.26
CA LEU A 1 -13.72 -7.89 5.78
C LEU A 1 -12.35 -8.44 5.37
N LEU A 2 -11.50 -7.59 4.79
CA LEU A 2 -10.10 -7.94 4.49
C LEU A 2 -9.19 -7.36 5.58
N SER A 3 -8.34 -8.19 6.17
CA SER A 3 -7.27 -7.77 7.08
C SER A 3 -5.95 -7.76 6.31
N ILE A 4 -5.47 -6.56 5.96
CA ILE A 4 -4.30 -6.35 5.10
C ILE A 4 -3.05 -6.04 5.92
N GLY A 5 -3.21 -5.50 7.14
CA GLY A 5 -2.12 -5.15 8.02
C GLY A 5 -2.58 -4.47 9.31
N PHE A 6 -1.63 -4.19 10.20
CA PHE A 6 -1.89 -3.56 11.49
C PHE A 6 -0.70 -2.68 11.91
N THR A 7 -0.63 -1.50 11.29
CA THR A 7 0.45 -0.53 11.53
C THR A 7 0.17 0.44 12.68
N SER A 8 -0.96 0.26 13.40
CA SER A 8 -1.34 1.12 14.53
C SER A 8 -0.55 0.86 15.83
N GLY A 9 0.27 -0.20 15.87
CA GLY A 9 0.94 -0.66 17.09
C GLY A 9 0.07 -1.52 18.01
N VAL A 10 -1.22 -1.68 17.68
CA VAL A 10 -2.17 -2.52 18.43
C VAL A 10 -2.74 -3.58 17.50
N TRP A 11 -2.71 -4.82 17.95
CA TRP A 11 -3.28 -5.94 17.19
C TRP A 11 -4.81 -5.85 17.19
N PRO A 12 -5.46 -5.72 16.03
CA PRO A 12 -6.91 -5.67 15.97
C PRO A 12 -7.51 -7.01 16.40
N LYS A 13 -8.62 -6.96 17.11
CA LYS A 13 -9.38 -8.15 17.53
C LYS A 13 -10.73 -8.14 16.83
N ALA A 14 -11.11 -9.27 16.23
CA ALA A 14 -12.44 -9.47 15.69
C ALA A 14 -13.27 -10.34 16.66
N ALA A 15 -14.40 -9.81 17.10
CA ALA A 15 -15.31 -10.56 17.97
C ALA A 15 -16.05 -11.62 17.12
N VAL A 16 -15.85 -12.89 17.43
CA VAL A 16 -16.40 -14.03 16.66
C VAL A 16 -17.93 -14.03 16.65
N ASN A 17 -18.57 -13.60 17.73
CA ASN A 17 -20.03 -13.44 17.79
C ASN A 17 -20.54 -12.43 16.76
N HIS A 18 -19.83 -11.33 16.51
CA HIS A 18 -20.22 -10.36 15.47
C HIS A 18 -20.05 -10.94 14.06
N ILE A 19 -19.01 -11.74 13.83
CA ILE A 19 -18.81 -12.42 12.54
C ILE A 19 -20.00 -13.33 12.26
N LEU A 20 -20.42 -14.12 13.26
CA LEU A 20 -21.57 -15.03 13.17
C LEU A 20 -22.88 -14.28 12.93
N ILE A 21 -23.20 -13.29 13.78
CA ILE A 21 -24.48 -12.54 13.72
C ILE A 21 -24.60 -11.76 12.42
N LYS A 22 -23.49 -11.18 11.94
CA LYS A 22 -23.47 -10.39 10.70
C LYS A 22 -23.29 -11.22 9.44
N GLN A 23 -23.10 -12.53 9.56
CA GLN A 23 -22.87 -13.46 8.44
C GLN A 23 -21.77 -12.97 7.48
N ILE A 24 -20.65 -12.47 8.05
CA ILE A 24 -19.52 -11.95 7.29
C ILE A 24 -18.32 -12.89 7.35
N SER A 25 -17.45 -12.80 6.35
CA SER A 25 -16.15 -13.45 6.35
C SER A 25 -15.05 -12.47 6.73
N VAL A 26 -14.03 -12.95 7.46
CA VAL A 26 -12.80 -12.22 7.74
C VAL A 26 -11.65 -12.96 7.06
N ILE A 27 -10.98 -12.30 6.13
CA ILE A 27 -9.92 -12.89 5.31
C ILE A 27 -8.62 -12.12 5.56
N GLY A 28 -7.57 -12.84 5.96
CA GLY A 28 -6.22 -12.29 6.05
C GLY A 28 -5.57 -12.23 4.67
N VAL A 29 -4.99 -11.07 4.31
CA VAL A 29 -4.28 -10.87 3.05
C VAL A 29 -2.83 -10.48 3.35
N ARG A 30 -1.88 -11.29 2.89
CA ARG A 30 -0.45 -11.04 3.03
C ARG A 30 0.23 -11.18 1.67
N ALA A 31 0.14 -10.13 0.85
CA ALA A 31 0.60 -10.12 -0.54
C ALA A 31 2.07 -10.52 -0.71
N GLY A 32 2.96 -10.05 0.18
CA GLY A 32 4.39 -10.41 0.14
C GLY A 32 4.65 -11.90 0.38
N GLU A 33 3.81 -12.58 1.15
CA GLU A 33 3.93 -14.02 1.41
C GLU A 33 3.51 -14.86 0.20
N ILE A 34 2.53 -14.40 -0.57
CA ILE A 34 2.10 -15.04 -1.82
C ILE A 34 3.29 -15.15 -2.76
N GLY A 35 3.99 -14.04 -3.04
CA GLY A 35 5.14 -14.04 -3.93
C GLY A 35 6.35 -14.83 -3.41
N ARG A 36 6.46 -15.02 -2.08
CA ARG A 36 7.51 -15.85 -1.48
C ARG A 36 7.21 -17.35 -1.61
N ARG A 37 5.95 -17.75 -1.51
CA ARG A 37 5.52 -19.17 -1.63
C ARG A 37 5.36 -19.61 -3.06
N ASP A 38 4.84 -18.71 -3.91
CA ASP A 38 4.62 -18.93 -5.33
C ASP A 38 5.11 -17.72 -6.11
N PRO A 39 6.38 -17.75 -6.56
CA PRO A 39 6.97 -16.64 -7.31
C PRO A 39 6.24 -16.33 -8.63
N ALA A 40 5.67 -17.35 -9.30
CA ALA A 40 4.95 -17.15 -10.55
C ALA A 40 3.63 -16.40 -10.31
N LEU A 41 2.87 -16.81 -9.29
CA LEU A 41 1.65 -16.10 -8.89
C LEU A 41 1.97 -14.70 -8.39
N GLY A 42 3.05 -14.53 -7.63
CA GLY A 42 3.51 -13.23 -7.17
C GLY A 42 3.88 -12.30 -8.32
N GLN A 43 4.49 -12.82 -9.38
CA GLN A 43 4.78 -12.04 -10.59
C GLN A 43 3.49 -11.67 -11.33
N ALA A 44 2.60 -12.63 -11.57
CA ALA A 44 1.32 -12.37 -12.22
C ALA A 44 0.49 -11.29 -11.48
N CYS A 45 0.48 -11.30 -10.15
CA CYS A 45 -0.17 -10.25 -9.36
C CYS A 45 0.46 -8.87 -9.57
N ARG A 46 1.79 -8.79 -9.64
CA ARG A 46 2.49 -7.51 -9.91
C ARG A 46 2.18 -6.99 -11.30
N ASP A 47 2.21 -7.86 -12.30
CA ASP A 47 1.94 -7.51 -13.70
C ASP A 47 0.51 -6.99 -13.86
N ALA A 48 -0.47 -7.66 -13.23
CA ALA A 48 -1.86 -7.21 -13.24
C ALA A 48 -2.05 -5.84 -12.58
N VAL A 49 -1.40 -5.58 -11.44
CA VAL A 49 -1.44 -4.25 -10.79
C VAL A 49 -0.79 -3.19 -11.65
N PHE A 50 0.33 -3.53 -12.30
CA PHE A 50 1.04 -2.61 -13.19
C PHE A 50 0.20 -2.27 -14.45
N GLU A 51 -0.52 -3.25 -15.00
CA GLU A 51 -1.45 -3.05 -16.11
C GLU A 51 -2.57 -2.06 -15.72
N LEU A 52 -3.19 -2.24 -14.53
CA LEU A 52 -4.21 -1.33 -14.02
C LEU A 52 -3.69 0.11 -13.85
N LEU A 53 -2.43 0.27 -13.40
CA LEU A 53 -1.79 1.58 -13.32
C LEU A 53 -1.57 2.20 -14.70
N CYS A 54 -1.06 1.43 -15.67
CA CYS A 54 -0.81 1.91 -17.03
C CYS A 54 -2.09 2.29 -17.76
N ASN A 55 -3.19 1.58 -17.50
CA ASN A 55 -4.49 1.87 -18.09
C ASN A 55 -5.23 3.04 -17.40
N GLY A 56 -4.72 3.52 -16.27
CA GLY A 56 -5.37 4.57 -15.49
C GLY A 56 -6.58 4.09 -14.66
N ASP A 57 -6.78 2.77 -14.55
CA ASP A 57 -7.85 2.18 -13.73
C ASP A 57 -7.61 2.38 -12.23
N ILE A 58 -6.36 2.55 -11.83
CA ILE A 58 -5.95 2.96 -10.49
C ILE A 58 -4.99 4.15 -10.57
N ASP A 59 -5.25 5.16 -9.74
CA ASP A 59 -4.44 6.37 -9.60
C ASP A 59 -4.08 6.58 -8.13
N PRO A 60 -2.90 6.12 -7.69
CA PRO A 60 -2.49 6.28 -6.29
C PRO A 60 -2.20 7.74 -5.96
N HIS A 61 -2.94 8.32 -5.04
CA HIS A 61 -2.71 9.69 -4.59
C HIS A 61 -1.30 9.88 -4.02
N ILE A 62 -0.54 10.80 -4.62
CA ILE A 62 0.78 11.22 -4.13
C ILE A 62 0.59 12.45 -3.25
N HIS A 63 0.80 12.28 -1.95
CA HIS A 63 0.70 13.35 -0.97
C HIS A 63 1.80 14.41 -1.18
N LYS A 64 3.04 13.93 -1.29
CA LYS A 64 4.21 14.78 -1.49
C LYS A 64 5.38 13.98 -2.06
N THR A 65 6.12 14.63 -2.92
CA THR A 65 7.41 14.15 -3.42
C THR A 65 8.55 14.83 -2.66
N TYR A 66 9.56 14.07 -2.29
CA TYR A 66 10.76 14.53 -1.60
C TYR A 66 11.99 14.14 -2.42
N PRO A 67 13.03 14.98 -2.49
CA PRO A 67 14.33 14.53 -2.97
C PRO A 67 14.90 13.45 -2.04
N LEU A 68 15.78 12.59 -2.56
CA LEU A 68 16.33 11.46 -1.80
C LEU A 68 17.02 11.90 -0.49
N GLU A 69 17.71 13.03 -0.51
CA GLU A 69 18.38 13.65 0.64
C GLU A 69 17.43 14.01 1.79
N ASP A 70 16.15 14.25 1.47
CA ASP A 70 15.08 14.56 2.44
C ASP A 70 14.35 13.30 2.94
N GLY A 71 14.92 12.10 2.75
CA GLY A 71 14.31 10.83 3.18
C GLY A 71 13.91 10.79 4.65
N VAL A 72 14.70 11.43 5.53
CA VAL A 72 14.38 11.53 6.97
C VAL A 72 13.10 12.36 7.18
N ALA A 73 12.94 13.47 6.47
CA ALA A 73 11.74 14.29 6.55
C ALA A 73 10.50 13.54 6.03
N ALA A 74 10.65 12.77 4.94
CA ALA A 74 9.59 11.92 4.42
C ALA A 74 9.16 10.86 5.46
N MET A 75 10.09 10.18 6.11
CA MET A 75 9.80 9.19 7.16
C MET A 75 9.13 9.83 8.38
N THR A 76 9.56 11.02 8.77
CA THR A 76 8.94 11.76 9.88
C THR A 76 7.48 12.13 9.57
N SER A 77 7.18 12.49 8.31
CA SER A 77 5.82 12.79 7.88
C SER A 77 4.89 11.57 7.97
N LEU A 78 5.42 10.37 7.70
CA LEU A 78 4.68 9.12 7.89
C LEU A 78 4.40 8.84 9.38
N GLN A 79 5.41 9.04 10.24
CA GLN A 79 5.27 8.83 11.69
C GLN A 79 4.22 9.78 12.30
N SER A 80 4.18 11.02 11.87
CA SER A 80 3.20 12.02 12.33
C SER A 80 1.78 11.78 11.80
N ARG A 81 1.58 10.77 10.94
CA ARG A 81 0.30 10.46 10.27
C ARG A 81 -0.25 11.61 9.44
N ALA A 82 0.60 12.51 8.97
CA ALA A 82 0.21 13.64 8.12
C ALA A 82 0.00 13.22 6.65
N VAL A 83 0.55 12.06 6.26
CA VAL A 83 0.50 11.59 4.87
C VAL A 83 -0.85 10.94 4.56
N ILE A 84 -1.53 11.46 3.53
CA ILE A 84 -2.70 10.83 2.91
C ILE A 84 -2.25 10.30 1.54
N GLY A 85 -2.28 8.99 1.35
CA GLY A 85 -1.76 8.34 0.15
C GLY A 85 -0.29 7.97 0.27
N LYS A 86 0.57 8.41 -0.66
CA LYS A 86 1.98 8.03 -0.75
C LYS A 86 2.91 9.22 -0.59
N ALA A 87 3.99 9.03 0.16
CA ALA A 87 5.18 9.89 0.12
C ALA A 87 6.19 9.22 -0.83
N VAL A 88 6.67 9.95 -1.83
CA VAL A 88 7.58 9.44 -2.86
C VAL A 88 8.93 10.10 -2.73
N LEU A 89 10.00 9.31 -2.79
CA LEU A 89 11.38 9.83 -2.91
C LEU A 89 11.79 9.81 -4.38
N THR A 90 12.35 10.91 -4.87
CA THR A 90 12.90 11.00 -6.22
C THR A 90 14.42 10.98 -6.19
N MET A 91 15.02 10.30 -7.17
CA MET A 91 16.45 10.35 -7.39
C MET A 91 16.82 11.64 -8.10
N ASN A 92 18.05 12.15 -7.88
CA ASN A 92 18.57 13.33 -8.57
C ASN A 92 18.47 13.16 -10.09
N GLY A 93 17.91 14.14 -10.78
CA GLY A 93 17.73 14.15 -12.24
C GLY A 93 16.40 13.53 -12.73
N TYR A 94 15.52 13.08 -11.84
CA TYR A 94 14.17 12.70 -12.23
C TYR A 94 13.27 13.95 -12.24
N GLU A 95 13.09 14.53 -13.40
CA GLU A 95 12.00 15.48 -13.64
C GLU A 95 10.74 14.65 -13.90
N GLY A 96 9.86 14.58 -12.89
CA GLY A 96 8.59 13.88 -13.01
C GLY A 96 7.81 14.45 -14.21
N GLY A 97 7.53 13.61 -15.20
CA GLY A 97 6.70 14.00 -16.32
C GLY A 97 5.35 14.51 -15.78
N SER A 98 5.05 15.78 -16.04
CA SER A 98 3.74 16.34 -15.79
C SER A 98 2.77 15.62 -16.73
N SER A 99 1.97 14.71 -16.19
CA SER A 99 0.80 14.25 -16.92
C SER A 99 -0.20 15.40 -16.99
N THR A 100 -0.29 16.00 -18.17
CA THR A 100 -1.41 16.86 -18.58
C THR A 100 -2.67 16.04 -18.72
#